data_52f105377805b5c65f23844192e58816
#
_entry.id   52f105377805b5c65f23844192e58816
#
_cell.length_a   1.000
_cell.length_b   1.000
_cell.length_c   1.000
_cell.angle_alpha   90.00
_cell.angle_beta   90.00
_cell.angle_gamma   90.00
#
_symmetry.space_group_name_H-M   'P 1'
#
loop_
_entity.id
_entity.type
_entity.pdbx_description
1 polymer ?
#
loop_
_entity_poly.entity_id
_entity_poly.type
_entity_poly.pdbx_seq_one_letter_code
_entity_poly.pdbx_strand_id
1 'polypeptide(L)'
;MFEASQLRRTLEVNGKQYDYFSLPEAQRAGLRDLNTLPYTLRILLENLLRYQALNASAPHSVDVAVLVSQLLAQQTDCVIEFRPARVLMPESSGLTLMGDLAAMRDAMIALGGDAALINPSVAMDFVVDHSVMVEDSGKPTSLETNMALEFEQNRERYEFLRWCSQAFDGLRVFPPGSGILHQIN
;
A
#
# COMPACT_ATOMS: atom_id res chain seq x y z
N MET A 1 26.41 18.04 -2.75
CA MET A 1 25.18 17.61 -2.04
C MET A 1 24.50 16.59 -2.93
N PHE A 2 24.15 15.42 -2.43
CA PHE A 2 23.49 14.36 -3.18
C PHE A 2 22.03 14.74 -3.44
N GLU A 3 21.59 14.75 -4.72
CA GLU A 3 20.21 15.05 -5.09
C GLU A 3 19.53 13.81 -5.67
N ALA A 4 18.59 13.24 -4.94
CA ALA A 4 17.88 12.03 -5.34
C ALA A 4 17.09 12.19 -6.66
N SER A 5 16.63 13.40 -6.98
CA SER A 5 15.92 13.73 -8.23
C SER A 5 16.73 13.40 -9.49
N GLN A 6 18.05 13.52 -9.42
CA GLN A 6 18.97 13.24 -10.55
C GLN A 6 19.13 11.75 -10.86
N LEU A 7 18.61 10.88 -9.98
CA LEU A 7 18.71 9.43 -10.14
C LEU A 7 17.63 8.81 -11.00
N ARG A 8 16.57 9.58 -11.33
CA ARG A 8 15.45 9.07 -12.11
C ARG A 8 15.90 8.65 -13.51
N ARG A 9 15.52 7.46 -13.92
CA ARG A 9 15.75 6.86 -15.24
C ARG A 9 14.47 6.19 -15.70
N THR A 10 14.35 5.99 -17.00
CA THR A 10 13.22 5.31 -17.62
C THR A 10 13.67 4.00 -18.20
N LEU A 11 12.91 2.95 -17.97
CA LEU A 11 13.07 1.62 -18.55
C LEU A 11 11.88 1.33 -19.45
N GLU A 12 12.15 0.87 -20.66
CA GLU A 12 11.09 0.40 -21.56
C GLU A 12 11.00 -1.13 -21.51
N VAL A 13 9.78 -1.62 -21.23
CA VAL A 13 9.49 -3.05 -21.22
C VAL A 13 8.18 -3.30 -21.98
N ASN A 14 8.24 -4.08 -23.04
CA ASN A 14 7.08 -4.43 -23.87
C ASN A 14 6.28 -3.19 -24.36
N GLY A 15 6.98 -2.14 -24.79
CA GLY A 15 6.39 -0.89 -25.28
C GLY A 15 5.80 0.02 -24.18
N LYS A 16 5.98 -0.32 -22.92
CA LYS A 16 5.61 0.52 -21.77
C LYS A 16 6.85 1.10 -21.12
N GLN A 17 6.75 2.36 -20.73
CA GLN A 17 7.81 3.06 -20.02
C GLN A 17 7.55 3.04 -18.51
N TYR A 18 8.61 2.73 -17.76
CA TYR A 18 8.61 2.69 -16.30
C TYR A 18 9.75 3.55 -15.77
N ASP A 19 9.43 4.46 -14.87
CA ASP A 19 10.44 5.23 -14.17
C ASP A 19 10.96 4.46 -12.95
N TYR A 20 12.27 4.54 -12.75
CA TYR A 20 12.93 3.95 -11.58
C TYR A 20 14.06 4.87 -11.09
N PHE A 21 14.51 4.67 -9.86
CA PHE A 21 15.63 5.40 -9.29
C PHE A 21 16.89 4.52 -9.30
N SER A 22 17.85 4.94 -10.10
CA SER A 22 19.02 4.12 -10.45
C SER A 22 20.05 4.08 -9.33
N LEU A 23 20.21 2.91 -8.68
CA LEU A 23 21.30 2.69 -7.71
C LEU A 23 22.70 2.79 -8.32
N PRO A 24 22.98 2.34 -9.56
CA PRO A 24 24.24 2.63 -10.23
C PRO A 24 24.56 4.12 -10.37
N GLU A 25 23.56 4.96 -10.67
CA GLU A 25 23.75 6.42 -10.68
C GLU A 25 23.98 6.98 -9.27
N ALA A 26 23.26 6.47 -8.27
CA ALA A 26 23.50 6.84 -6.89
C ALA A 26 24.93 6.52 -6.44
N GLN A 27 25.48 5.40 -6.91
CA GLN A 27 26.85 5.00 -6.65
C GLN A 27 27.86 5.95 -7.33
N ARG A 28 27.58 6.40 -8.57
CA ARG A 28 28.40 7.41 -9.26
C ARG A 28 28.33 8.77 -8.59
N ALA A 29 27.17 9.09 -8.00
CA ALA A 29 26.95 10.33 -7.26
C ALA A 29 27.54 10.35 -5.83
N GLY A 30 28.20 9.27 -5.41
CA GLY A 30 28.97 9.21 -4.16
C GLY A 30 28.50 8.21 -3.12
N LEU A 31 27.34 7.52 -3.32
CA LEU A 31 26.93 6.42 -2.43
C LEU A 31 27.68 5.14 -2.85
N ARG A 32 28.79 4.83 -2.16
CA ARG A 32 29.69 3.75 -2.57
C ARG A 32 29.15 2.36 -2.21
N ASP A 33 29.64 1.36 -2.94
CA ASP A 33 29.52 -0.07 -2.64
C ASP A 33 28.08 -0.62 -2.55
N LEU A 34 27.10 0.07 -3.15
CA LEU A 34 25.69 -0.33 -3.13
C LEU A 34 25.46 -1.71 -3.77
N ASN A 35 26.32 -2.12 -4.68
CA ASN A 35 26.29 -3.44 -5.34
C ASN A 35 26.66 -4.59 -4.40
N THR A 36 27.24 -4.33 -3.24
CA THR A 36 27.56 -5.35 -2.21
C THR A 36 26.38 -5.60 -1.29
N LEU A 37 25.41 -4.69 -1.23
CA LEU A 37 24.21 -4.86 -0.42
C LEU A 37 23.35 -6.02 -0.93
N PRO A 38 22.70 -6.79 -0.05
CA PRO A 38 21.64 -7.73 -0.42
C PRO A 38 20.52 -7.06 -1.23
N TYR A 39 19.85 -7.79 -2.11
CA TYR A 39 18.77 -7.26 -2.95
C TYR A 39 17.65 -6.61 -2.15
N THR A 40 17.27 -7.18 -1.01
CA THR A 40 16.26 -6.62 -0.11
C THR A 40 16.63 -5.22 0.36
N LEU A 41 17.88 -5.00 0.78
CA LEU A 41 18.36 -3.68 1.21
C LEU A 41 18.46 -2.69 0.04
N ARG A 42 18.79 -3.17 -1.17
CA ARG A 42 18.77 -2.32 -2.38
C ARG A 42 17.35 -1.85 -2.71
N ILE A 43 16.34 -2.72 -2.55
CA ILE A 43 14.94 -2.35 -2.76
C ILE A 43 14.49 -1.30 -1.74
N LEU A 44 14.82 -1.46 -0.47
CA LEU A 44 14.53 -0.48 0.57
C LEU A 44 15.23 0.86 0.31
N LEU A 45 16.48 0.81 -0.11
CA LEU A 45 17.24 2.02 -0.44
C LEU A 45 16.64 2.74 -1.67
N GLU A 46 16.28 2.02 -2.74
CA GLU A 46 15.61 2.61 -3.91
C GLU A 46 14.28 3.25 -3.52
N ASN A 47 13.50 2.59 -2.66
CA ASN A 47 12.25 3.12 -2.14
C ASN A 47 12.46 4.45 -1.41
N LEU A 48 13.47 4.56 -0.55
CA LEU A 48 13.81 5.78 0.15
C LEU A 48 14.25 6.90 -0.82
N LEU A 49 15.14 6.58 -1.76
CA LEU A 49 15.62 7.53 -2.77
C LEU A 49 14.46 8.09 -3.62
N ARG A 50 13.55 7.24 -4.04
CA ARG A 50 12.34 7.63 -4.77
C ARG A 50 11.46 8.57 -3.93
N TYR A 51 11.23 8.24 -2.68
CA TYR A 51 10.42 9.07 -1.79
C TYR A 51 11.05 10.46 -1.61
N GLN A 52 12.35 10.52 -1.35
CA GLN A 52 13.06 11.79 -1.18
C GLN A 52 13.07 12.64 -2.47
N ALA A 53 13.24 12.00 -3.63
CA ALA A 53 13.21 12.69 -4.91
C ALA A 53 11.84 13.28 -5.24
N LEU A 54 10.76 12.56 -4.92
CA LEU A 54 9.38 13.02 -5.18
C LEU A 54 8.89 14.04 -4.15
N ASN A 55 9.51 14.11 -2.99
CA ASN A 55 9.12 14.97 -1.86
C ASN A 55 10.29 15.85 -1.41
N ALA A 56 11.04 16.43 -2.35
CA ALA A 56 12.27 17.17 -2.07
C ALA A 56 12.10 18.35 -1.09
N SER A 57 10.89 18.91 -0.99
CA SER A 57 10.55 20.00 -0.07
C SER A 57 10.10 19.54 1.32
N ALA A 58 9.87 18.23 1.51
CA ALA A 58 9.45 17.70 2.80
C ALA A 58 10.68 17.47 3.70
N PRO A 59 10.53 17.64 5.03
CA PRO A 59 11.60 17.24 5.94
C PRO A 59 11.83 15.75 5.85
N HIS A 60 13.10 15.36 5.67
CA HIS A 60 13.51 13.95 5.66
C HIS A 60 14.14 13.63 7.01
N SER A 61 13.68 12.56 7.64
CA SER A 61 14.21 12.12 8.94
C SER A 61 15.47 11.26 8.80
N VAL A 62 15.72 10.71 7.60
CA VAL A 62 16.85 9.81 7.33
C VAL A 62 17.80 10.43 6.31
N ASP A 63 19.07 10.58 6.71
CA ASP A 63 20.16 10.87 5.78
C ASP A 63 20.57 9.59 5.04
N VAL A 64 20.44 9.62 3.71
CA VAL A 64 20.74 8.45 2.86
C VAL A 64 22.20 8.02 2.98
N ALA A 65 23.15 8.96 3.05
CA ALA A 65 24.57 8.62 3.12
C ALA A 65 24.91 7.94 4.46
N VAL A 66 24.30 8.42 5.55
CA VAL A 66 24.43 7.79 6.87
C VAL A 66 23.81 6.40 6.86
N LEU A 67 22.58 6.26 6.33
CA LEU A 67 21.92 4.96 6.23
C LEU A 67 22.74 3.96 5.42
N VAL A 68 23.25 4.35 4.24
CA VAL A 68 24.07 3.47 3.42
C VAL A 68 25.31 2.98 4.18
N SER A 69 26.02 3.86 4.91
CA SER A 69 27.16 3.46 5.71
C SER A 69 26.79 2.49 6.84
N GLN A 70 25.63 2.67 7.47
CA GLN A 70 25.11 1.76 8.49
C GLN A 70 24.75 0.38 7.91
N LEU A 71 24.09 0.36 6.73
CA LEU A 71 23.74 -0.88 6.04
C LEU A 71 24.98 -1.67 5.59
N LEU A 72 25.99 -0.98 5.06
CA LEU A 72 27.27 -1.61 4.69
C LEU A 72 28.04 -2.15 5.90
N ALA A 73 27.95 -1.46 7.03
CA ALA A 73 28.50 -1.93 8.31
C ALA A 73 27.65 -3.01 8.99
N GLN A 74 26.55 -3.45 8.38
CA GLN A 74 25.61 -4.46 8.90
C GLN A 74 25.05 -4.08 10.29
N GLN A 75 24.81 -2.79 10.52
CA GLN A 75 24.15 -2.33 11.75
C GLN A 75 22.68 -2.75 11.75
N THR A 76 22.21 -3.30 12.84
CA THR A 76 20.84 -3.84 12.98
C THR A 76 19.86 -2.90 13.67
N ASP A 77 20.37 -1.83 14.26
CA ASP A 77 19.62 -0.81 15.02
C ASP A 77 19.38 0.49 14.24
N CYS A 78 19.65 0.48 12.93
CA CYS A 78 19.38 1.64 12.09
C CYS A 78 17.88 1.76 11.72
N VAL A 79 17.40 3.01 11.65
CA VAL A 79 16.03 3.31 11.23
C VAL A 79 15.96 3.36 9.71
N ILE A 80 15.06 2.59 9.14
CA ILE A 80 14.75 2.59 7.70
C ILE A 80 13.34 3.13 7.51
N GLU A 81 13.20 4.20 6.74
CA GLU A 81 11.90 4.66 6.28
C GLU A 81 11.48 3.86 5.05
N PHE A 82 10.28 3.30 5.10
CA PHE A 82 9.69 2.56 3.99
C PHE A 82 8.32 3.14 3.65
N ARG A 83 8.08 3.36 2.35
CA ARG A 83 6.81 3.84 1.82
C ARG A 83 6.27 2.81 0.84
N PRO A 84 5.30 1.99 1.25
CA PRO A 84 4.69 1.02 0.35
C PRO A 84 3.98 1.73 -0.81
N ALA A 85 3.99 1.12 -1.99
CA ALA A 85 3.25 1.63 -3.13
C ALA A 85 1.76 1.26 -3.07
N ARG A 86 1.44 0.19 -2.31
CA ARG A 86 0.09 -0.33 -2.14
C ARG A 86 0.00 -1.10 -0.83
N VAL A 87 -1.14 -1.00 -0.17
CA VAL A 87 -1.49 -1.83 0.99
C VAL A 87 -2.58 -2.80 0.59
N LEU A 88 -2.37 -4.08 0.83
CA LEU A 88 -3.35 -5.14 0.63
C LEU A 88 -3.82 -5.62 2.01
N MET A 89 -5.13 -5.58 2.25
CA MET A 89 -5.71 -5.90 3.55
C MET A 89 -6.74 -7.00 3.45
N PRO A 90 -6.67 -8.03 4.30
CA PRO A 90 -7.81 -8.91 4.54
C PRO A 90 -8.88 -8.19 5.35
N GLU A 91 -10.10 -8.66 5.26
CA GLU A 91 -11.26 -8.09 5.96
C GLU A 91 -11.07 -8.03 7.48
N SER A 92 -10.47 -9.06 8.08
CA SER A 92 -10.28 -9.17 9.53
C SER A 92 -9.54 -7.99 10.17
N SER A 93 -8.59 -7.39 9.44
CA SER A 93 -7.84 -6.20 9.90
C SER A 93 -8.30 -4.92 9.21
N GLY A 94 -8.76 -5.02 7.97
CA GLY A 94 -9.14 -3.87 7.17
C GLY A 94 -10.43 -3.20 7.61
N LEU A 95 -11.40 -3.97 8.13
CA LEU A 95 -12.70 -3.42 8.52
C LEU A 95 -12.57 -2.40 9.66
N THR A 96 -11.75 -2.70 10.66
CA THR A 96 -11.46 -1.75 11.75
C THR A 96 -10.79 -0.49 11.24
N LEU A 97 -9.82 -0.62 10.33
CA LEU A 97 -9.16 0.55 9.73
C LEU A 97 -10.15 1.41 8.93
N MET A 98 -11.11 0.81 8.22
CA MET A 98 -12.16 1.57 7.53
C MET A 98 -13.04 2.32 8.51
N GLY A 99 -13.38 1.72 9.66
CA GLY A 99 -14.08 2.38 10.76
C GLY A 99 -13.31 3.57 11.30
N ASP A 100 -11.99 3.43 11.52
CA ASP A 100 -11.14 4.52 11.99
C ASP A 100 -11.08 5.67 10.98
N LEU A 101 -10.94 5.39 9.69
CA LEU A 101 -10.96 6.42 8.64
C LEU A 101 -12.31 7.15 8.58
N ALA A 102 -13.42 6.45 8.77
CA ALA A 102 -14.75 7.05 8.85
C ALA A 102 -14.85 7.97 10.08
N ALA A 103 -14.42 7.50 11.25
CA ALA A 103 -14.39 8.29 12.48
C ALA A 103 -13.47 9.53 12.36
N MET A 104 -12.36 9.42 11.64
CA MET A 104 -11.49 10.57 11.34
C MET A 104 -12.22 11.62 10.49
N ARG A 105 -13.10 11.24 9.56
CA ARG A 105 -13.93 12.17 8.80
C ARG A 105 -14.91 12.91 9.68
N ASP A 106 -15.56 12.20 10.58
CA ASP A 106 -16.47 12.81 11.57
C ASP A 106 -15.73 13.81 12.48
N ALA A 107 -14.55 13.42 12.96
CA ALA A 107 -13.71 14.30 13.75
C ALA A 107 -13.25 15.55 12.96
N MET A 108 -12.91 15.38 11.68
CA MET A 108 -12.55 16.51 10.81
C MET A 108 -13.70 17.51 10.67
N ILE A 109 -14.93 17.03 10.45
CA ILE A 109 -16.14 17.86 10.40
C ILE A 109 -16.34 18.60 11.74
N ALA A 110 -16.22 17.90 12.86
CA ALA A 110 -16.37 18.49 14.19
C ALA A 110 -15.36 19.61 14.48
N LEU A 111 -14.16 19.52 13.87
CA LEU A 111 -13.12 20.54 13.93
C LEU A 111 -13.29 21.68 12.89
N GLY A 112 -14.35 21.64 12.08
CA GLY A 112 -14.63 22.63 11.04
C GLY A 112 -13.81 22.46 9.76
N GLY A 113 -13.18 21.29 9.57
CA GLY A 113 -12.39 20.95 8.38
C GLY A 113 -13.21 20.22 7.31
N ASP A 114 -12.56 19.92 6.18
CA ASP A 114 -13.14 19.17 5.08
C ASP A 114 -12.87 17.67 5.23
N ALA A 115 -13.93 16.88 5.42
CA ALA A 115 -13.84 15.42 5.53
C ALA A 115 -13.26 14.75 4.29
N ALA A 116 -13.39 15.35 3.10
CA ALA A 116 -12.85 14.81 1.85
C ALA A 116 -11.30 14.76 1.83
N LEU A 117 -10.64 15.50 2.71
CA LEU A 117 -9.18 15.44 2.88
C LEU A 117 -8.70 14.15 3.56
N ILE A 118 -9.59 13.45 4.27
CA ILE A 118 -9.26 12.18 4.92
C ILE A 118 -9.39 11.05 3.90
N ASN A 119 -8.26 10.61 3.39
CA ASN A 119 -8.12 9.49 2.46
C ASN A 119 -6.87 8.67 2.81
N PRO A 120 -6.78 7.40 2.37
CA PRO A 120 -5.54 6.64 2.44
C PRO A 120 -4.40 7.36 1.74
N SER A 121 -3.23 7.44 2.39
CA SER A 121 -2.03 8.08 1.81
C SER A 121 -1.36 7.24 0.71
N VAL A 122 -1.73 5.97 0.60
CA VAL A 122 -1.29 5.03 -0.44
C VAL A 122 -2.49 4.24 -0.93
N ALA A 123 -2.41 3.71 -2.17
CA ALA A 123 -3.46 2.86 -2.71
C ALA A 123 -3.73 1.66 -1.79
N MET A 124 -4.99 1.41 -1.50
CA MET A 124 -5.44 0.32 -0.63
C MET A 124 -6.34 -0.64 -1.38
N ASP A 125 -6.07 -1.93 -1.23
CA ASP A 125 -6.92 -3.00 -1.70
C ASP A 125 -7.48 -3.75 -0.49
N PHE A 126 -8.79 -3.67 -0.30
CA PHE A 126 -9.51 -4.37 0.73
C PHE A 126 -10.14 -5.63 0.14
N VAL A 127 -9.82 -6.79 0.69
CA VAL A 127 -10.34 -8.08 0.21
C VAL A 127 -11.27 -8.65 1.26
N VAL A 128 -12.56 -8.77 0.90
CA VAL A 128 -13.56 -9.42 1.74
C VAL A 128 -13.18 -10.88 1.96
N ASP A 129 -13.51 -11.44 3.11
CA ASP A 129 -13.23 -12.83 3.43
C ASP A 129 -13.84 -13.74 2.36
N HIS A 130 -13.08 -14.73 1.93
CA HIS A 130 -13.49 -15.74 0.96
C HIS A 130 -14.32 -16.87 1.58
N SER A 131 -14.38 -16.94 2.90
CA SER A 131 -15.13 -17.97 3.62
C SER A 131 -16.61 -17.65 3.59
N VAL A 132 -17.39 -18.49 2.93
CA VAL A 132 -18.85 -18.41 2.89
C VAL A 132 -19.42 -19.59 3.69
N MET A 133 -20.35 -19.31 4.59
CA MET A 133 -21.05 -20.36 5.35
C MET A 133 -21.89 -21.20 4.40
N VAL A 134 -21.74 -22.51 4.47
CA VAL A 134 -22.52 -23.44 3.63
C VAL A 134 -23.75 -23.87 4.41
N GLU A 135 -24.91 -23.31 4.08
CA GLU A 135 -26.21 -23.68 4.65
C GLU A 135 -27.05 -24.56 3.69
N ASP A 136 -26.82 -24.43 2.39
CA ASP A 136 -27.42 -25.27 1.37
C ASP A 136 -26.34 -26.03 0.59
N SER A 137 -26.54 -27.33 0.33
CA SER A 137 -25.55 -28.19 -0.35
C SER A 137 -26.19 -29.21 -1.24
N GLY A 138 -25.40 -29.79 -2.16
CA GLY A 138 -25.77 -30.90 -2.99
C GLY A 138 -26.74 -30.59 -4.13
N LYS A 139 -26.99 -29.30 -4.46
CA LYS A 139 -27.88 -28.85 -5.55
C LYS A 139 -27.10 -27.96 -6.52
N PRO A 140 -27.49 -27.90 -7.79
CA PRO A 140 -26.89 -26.96 -8.73
C PRO A 140 -26.98 -25.47 -8.32
N THR A 141 -28.02 -25.12 -7.55
CA THR A 141 -28.31 -23.76 -7.06
C THR A 141 -27.67 -23.44 -5.70
N SER A 142 -26.99 -24.40 -5.06
CA SER A 142 -26.46 -24.21 -3.70
C SER A 142 -25.48 -23.05 -3.60
N LEU A 143 -24.66 -22.81 -4.61
CA LEU A 143 -23.74 -21.66 -4.63
C LEU A 143 -24.50 -20.34 -4.58
N GLU A 144 -25.50 -20.17 -5.43
CA GLU A 144 -26.32 -18.95 -5.50
C GLU A 144 -27.07 -18.72 -4.20
N THR A 145 -27.63 -19.79 -3.62
CA THR A 145 -28.35 -19.75 -2.33
C THR A 145 -27.43 -19.29 -1.20
N ASN A 146 -26.25 -19.91 -1.07
CA ASN A 146 -25.28 -19.53 -0.02
C ASN A 146 -24.76 -18.10 -0.20
N MET A 147 -24.52 -17.66 -1.42
CA MET A 147 -24.11 -16.28 -1.70
C MET A 147 -25.20 -15.28 -1.34
N ALA A 148 -26.47 -15.59 -1.62
CA ALA A 148 -27.59 -14.74 -1.25
C ALA A 148 -27.73 -14.61 0.28
N LEU A 149 -27.61 -15.74 1.00
CA LEU A 149 -27.60 -15.76 2.47
C LEU A 149 -26.43 -14.97 3.04
N GLU A 150 -25.23 -15.11 2.49
CA GLU A 150 -24.06 -14.34 2.91
C GLU A 150 -24.31 -12.83 2.80
N PHE A 151 -24.86 -12.36 1.69
CA PHE A 151 -25.19 -10.95 1.50
C PHE A 151 -26.31 -10.47 2.42
N GLU A 152 -27.30 -11.31 2.72
CA GLU A 152 -28.39 -10.98 3.65
C GLU A 152 -27.89 -10.86 5.09
N GLN A 153 -27.14 -11.86 5.56
CA GLN A 153 -26.60 -11.92 6.92
C GLN A 153 -25.59 -10.81 7.23
N ASN A 154 -24.84 -10.38 6.21
CA ASN A 154 -23.78 -9.37 6.35
C ASN A 154 -24.12 -8.05 5.67
N ARG A 155 -25.39 -7.75 5.48
CA ARG A 155 -25.87 -6.56 4.73
C ARG A 155 -25.23 -5.27 5.20
N GLU A 156 -25.29 -4.96 6.50
CA GLU A 156 -24.75 -3.72 7.05
C GLU A 156 -23.26 -3.56 6.79
N ARG A 157 -22.50 -4.64 6.91
CA ARG A 157 -21.07 -4.68 6.63
C ARG A 157 -20.78 -4.37 5.15
N TYR A 158 -21.52 -4.98 4.24
CA TYR A 158 -21.33 -4.74 2.81
C TYR A 158 -21.83 -3.38 2.35
N GLU A 159 -22.86 -2.85 2.94
CA GLU A 159 -23.31 -1.47 2.71
C GLU A 159 -22.25 -0.47 3.16
N PHE A 160 -21.64 -0.68 4.33
CA PHE A 160 -20.54 0.13 4.82
C PHE A 160 -19.32 0.06 3.89
N LEU A 161 -18.90 -1.13 3.47
CA LEU A 161 -17.76 -1.32 2.55
C LEU A 161 -18.04 -0.69 1.17
N ARG A 162 -19.27 -0.78 0.68
CA ARG A 162 -19.69 -0.10 -0.55
C ARG A 162 -19.59 1.41 -0.41
N TRP A 163 -20.04 1.95 0.71
CA TRP A 163 -19.86 3.37 1.01
C TRP A 163 -18.38 3.74 1.06
N CYS A 164 -17.54 2.97 1.76
CA CYS A 164 -16.10 3.20 1.81
C CYS A 164 -15.46 3.28 0.42
N SER A 165 -15.81 2.34 -0.47
CA SER A 165 -15.26 2.31 -1.84
C SER A 165 -15.63 3.51 -2.70
N GLN A 166 -16.67 4.25 -2.32
CA GLN A 166 -17.13 5.47 -2.99
C GLN A 166 -16.65 6.74 -2.29
N ALA A 167 -16.45 6.66 -0.97
CA ALA A 167 -16.10 7.79 -0.14
C ALA A 167 -14.60 8.07 -0.10
N PHE A 168 -13.76 7.03 -0.18
CA PHE A 168 -12.32 7.17 -0.05
C PHE A 168 -11.62 7.02 -1.40
N ASP A 169 -10.83 8.03 -1.76
CA ASP A 169 -9.95 7.95 -2.91
C ASP A 169 -8.84 6.92 -2.68
N GLY A 170 -8.48 6.18 -3.72
CA GLY A 170 -7.41 5.19 -3.65
C GLY A 170 -7.78 3.88 -2.96
N LEU A 171 -9.04 3.70 -2.53
CA LEU A 171 -9.53 2.45 -1.95
C LEU A 171 -10.27 1.61 -3.01
N ARG A 172 -9.90 0.34 -3.12
CA ARG A 172 -10.65 -0.67 -3.88
C ARG A 172 -11.14 -1.75 -2.94
N VAL A 173 -12.39 -2.15 -3.07
CA VAL A 173 -12.98 -3.24 -2.32
C VAL A 173 -13.26 -4.41 -3.28
N PHE A 174 -12.71 -5.56 -2.97
CA PHE A 174 -12.97 -6.82 -3.68
C PHE A 174 -14.06 -7.58 -2.93
N PRO A 175 -15.27 -7.71 -3.52
CA PRO A 175 -16.42 -8.31 -2.86
C PRO A 175 -16.28 -9.84 -2.74
N PRO A 176 -17.18 -10.51 -1.98
CA PRO A 176 -17.23 -11.96 -1.92
C PRO A 176 -17.30 -12.60 -3.32
N GLY A 177 -16.65 -13.75 -3.50
CA GLY A 177 -16.59 -14.43 -4.78
C GLY A 177 -15.51 -13.93 -5.73
N SER A 178 -14.78 -12.85 -5.40
CA SER A 178 -13.68 -12.34 -6.22
C SER A 178 -12.42 -13.19 -6.17
N GLY A 179 -12.28 -14.04 -5.17
CA GLY A 179 -11.12 -14.86 -4.88
C GLY A 179 -10.51 -14.52 -3.52
N ILE A 180 -9.49 -15.27 -3.12
CA ILE A 180 -8.79 -15.01 -1.86
C ILE A 180 -7.69 -13.96 -2.05
N LEU A 181 -7.21 -13.41 -0.94
CA LEU A 181 -6.18 -12.38 -0.89
C LEU A 181 -4.96 -12.68 -1.79
N HIS A 182 -4.47 -13.91 -1.79
CA HIS A 182 -3.28 -14.30 -2.54
C HIS A 182 -3.49 -14.27 -4.06
N GLN A 183 -4.65 -14.67 -4.56
CA GLN A 183 -4.96 -14.61 -5.99
C GLN A 183 -5.19 -13.17 -6.46
N ILE A 184 -5.80 -12.34 -5.63
CA ILE A 184 -6.06 -10.94 -5.95
C ILE A 184 -4.75 -10.15 -6.00
N ASN A 185 -3.80 -10.47 -5.12
CA ASN A 185 -2.47 -9.86 -5.13
C ASN A 185 -1.65 -10.29 -6.36
#